data_d2c2802e65fee5563f60765c1db606b1
#
_entry.id   d2c2802e65fee5563f60765c1db606b1
#
_cell.length_a   1.000
_cell.length_b   1.000
_cell.length_c   1.000
_cell.angle_alpha   90.00
_cell.angle_beta   90.00
_cell.angle_gamma   90.00
#
_symmetry.space_group_name_H-M   'P 1'
#
loop_
_entity.id
_entity.type
_entity.pdbx_description
1 polymer ?
#
loop_
_entity_poly.entity_id
_entity_poly.type
_entity_poly.pdbx_seq_one_letter_code
_entity_poly.pdbx_strand_id
1 'polypeptide(L)'
;ADGCYLYSPHSTPSNLYLGEALAAMEGTETANVAASGMGAITPVLLQLCNAGDHIVSSRTIYGGTYAFLKNFTTRLGIETTFVDITKLDVVEAAITDKTKVLYCESVSNPLLEVADIKGLSTLAKKYNLKLVVDNTFSPLSISPAKLGADIVCHSLTKFINGSSDTVGGVVCGTQEFINDLRNVNDGASMLLGSTMDSLRAASILKNMRTLHIRMKQHSFNAAFLADKFQADGLKTVYPGLESHPSHQLFKKMMNKEYGFGGMLTIDVGSLEKANELMELMQHKNLGYLAVSLGFYKTLFSAPGSSTSSEIPEEEQVAMGLTDGLIRFSIGLDNNIERTYKMMKA
;
A
#
# COMPACT_ATOMS: atom_id res chain seq x y z
N ALA A 1 35.92 -6.51 5.13
CA ALA A 1 35.05 -7.60 5.65
C ALA A 1 33.96 -8.01 4.65
N ASP A 2 34.30 -8.00 3.35
CA ASP A 2 33.37 -8.38 2.30
C ASP A 2 33.00 -9.85 2.43
N GLY A 3 31.71 -10.14 2.60
CA GLY A 3 31.18 -11.50 2.73
C GLY A 3 30.94 -12.01 4.14
N CYS A 4 31.12 -11.21 5.19
CA CYS A 4 30.83 -11.60 6.58
C CYS A 4 29.47 -11.10 7.04
N TYR A 5 28.67 -11.97 7.66
CA TYR A 5 27.46 -11.61 8.39
C TYR A 5 27.82 -11.27 9.81
N LEU A 6 27.81 -9.98 10.16
CA LEU A 6 28.34 -9.53 11.45
C LEU A 6 27.27 -9.49 12.55
N TYR A 7 26.04 -9.04 12.23
CA TYR A 7 25.02 -8.78 13.23
C TYR A 7 23.64 -8.65 12.57
N SER A 8 22.58 -9.17 13.22
CA SER A 8 21.23 -9.22 12.65
C SER A 8 20.68 -7.90 12.10
N PRO A 9 20.88 -6.72 12.74
CA PRO A 9 20.47 -5.44 12.17
C PRO A 9 21.16 -5.12 10.85
N HIS A 10 22.36 -5.57 10.62
CA HIS A 10 23.09 -5.34 9.38
C HIS A 10 22.59 -6.20 8.22
N SER A 11 22.59 -7.50 8.40
CA SER A 11 22.05 -8.44 7.42
C SER A 11 22.16 -9.88 7.93
N THR A 12 21.15 -10.69 7.57
CA THR A 12 21.23 -12.16 7.64
C THR A 12 21.05 -12.71 6.23
N PRO A 13 21.52 -13.93 5.93
CA PRO A 13 21.28 -14.53 4.60
C PRO A 13 19.81 -14.52 4.19
N SER A 14 18.90 -14.85 5.10
CA SER A 14 17.45 -14.86 4.82
C SER A 14 16.91 -13.47 4.46
N ASN A 15 17.39 -12.42 5.14
CA ASN A 15 16.98 -11.04 4.85
C ASN A 15 17.50 -10.59 3.49
N LEU A 16 18.75 -10.96 3.14
CA LEU A 16 19.32 -10.63 1.84
C LEU A 16 18.58 -11.31 0.71
N TYR A 17 18.34 -12.63 0.79
CA TYR A 17 17.59 -13.35 -0.23
C TYR A 17 16.17 -12.82 -0.42
N LEU A 18 15.48 -12.50 0.68
CA LEU A 18 14.17 -11.87 0.58
C LEU A 18 14.26 -10.48 -0.07
N GLY A 19 15.25 -9.68 0.33
CA GLY A 19 15.50 -8.35 -0.25
C GLY A 19 15.78 -8.42 -1.76
N GLU A 20 16.66 -9.31 -2.19
CA GLU A 20 16.99 -9.52 -3.61
C GLU A 20 15.76 -9.94 -4.44
N ALA A 21 14.94 -10.86 -3.90
CA ALA A 21 13.71 -11.29 -4.57
C ALA A 21 12.71 -10.13 -4.72
N LEU A 22 12.57 -9.29 -3.69
CA LEU A 22 11.67 -8.12 -3.71
C LEU A 22 12.20 -7.01 -4.62
N ALA A 23 13.51 -6.75 -4.62
CA ALA A 23 14.15 -5.80 -5.53
C ALA A 23 13.95 -6.21 -7.00
N ALA A 24 14.13 -7.50 -7.30
CA ALA A 24 13.89 -8.05 -8.64
C ALA A 24 12.41 -7.92 -9.04
N MET A 25 11.48 -8.14 -8.12
CA MET A 25 10.04 -7.98 -8.35
C MET A 25 9.69 -6.53 -8.72
N GLU A 26 10.23 -5.55 -8.01
CA GLU A 26 9.98 -4.12 -8.27
C GLU A 26 10.82 -3.58 -9.44
N GLY A 27 11.94 -4.20 -9.77
CA GLY A 27 12.88 -3.73 -10.77
C GLY A 27 13.82 -2.65 -10.25
N THR A 28 14.19 -2.73 -8.97
CA THR A 28 15.18 -1.87 -8.31
C THR A 28 16.54 -2.56 -8.16
N GLU A 29 17.58 -1.81 -7.83
CA GLU A 29 18.94 -2.36 -7.67
C GLU A 29 19.04 -3.28 -6.44
N THR A 30 18.38 -2.91 -5.35
CA THR A 30 18.42 -3.65 -4.09
C THR A 30 17.23 -3.30 -3.20
N ALA A 31 17.11 -3.97 -2.05
CA ALA A 31 16.08 -3.70 -1.07
C ALA A 31 16.56 -3.91 0.38
N ASN A 32 15.90 -3.22 1.31
CA ASN A 32 16.05 -3.41 2.75
C ASN A 32 14.76 -3.94 3.37
N VAL A 33 14.80 -5.12 3.98
CA VAL A 33 13.65 -5.68 4.69
C VAL A 33 13.56 -5.13 6.12
N ALA A 34 12.34 -4.92 6.60
CA ALA A 34 12.04 -4.32 7.90
C ALA A 34 11.01 -5.15 8.68
N ALA A 35 10.94 -4.94 9.98
CA ALA A 35 10.05 -5.68 10.87
C ALA A 35 8.55 -5.45 10.63
N SER A 36 8.18 -4.37 9.95
CA SER A 36 6.80 -4.04 9.60
C SER A 36 6.73 -3.07 8.41
N GLY A 37 5.54 -2.87 7.83
CA GLY A 37 5.32 -1.85 6.81
C GLY A 37 5.67 -0.44 7.31
N MET A 38 5.24 -0.07 8.51
CA MET A 38 5.63 1.22 9.11
C MET A 38 7.13 1.27 9.39
N GLY A 39 7.75 0.17 9.82
CA GLY A 39 9.19 0.08 9.98
C GLY A 39 9.99 0.18 8.67
N ALA A 40 9.34 0.03 7.52
CA ALA A 40 9.90 0.36 6.21
C ALA A 40 9.70 1.84 5.86
N ILE A 41 8.49 2.36 6.00
CA ILE A 41 8.11 3.72 5.55
C ILE A 41 8.78 4.80 6.43
N THR A 42 8.70 4.67 7.75
CA THR A 42 9.15 5.73 8.66
C THR A 42 10.64 6.04 8.56
N PRO A 43 11.56 5.05 8.50
CA PRO A 43 12.98 5.33 8.30
C PRO A 43 13.28 5.99 6.94
N VAL A 44 12.55 5.65 5.88
CA VAL A 44 12.71 6.28 4.56
C VAL A 44 12.45 7.78 4.65
N LEU A 45 11.32 8.16 5.26
CA LEU A 45 10.94 9.57 5.37
C LEU A 45 11.89 10.35 6.29
N LEU A 46 12.35 9.73 7.37
CA LEU A 46 13.34 10.33 8.28
C LEU A 46 14.76 10.39 7.69
N GLN A 47 15.12 9.50 6.77
CA GLN A 47 16.40 9.56 6.05
C GLN A 47 16.41 10.69 5.01
N LEU A 48 15.24 10.96 4.41
CA LEU A 48 15.14 11.96 3.34
C LEU A 48 14.89 13.38 3.83
N CYS A 49 14.40 13.56 5.07
CA CYS A 49 13.98 14.84 5.60
C CYS A 49 14.68 15.17 6.92
N ASN A 50 15.09 16.42 7.05
CA ASN A 50 15.62 17.02 8.27
C ASN A 50 14.62 18.02 8.86
N ALA A 51 14.90 18.50 10.07
CA ALA A 51 14.13 19.60 10.67
C ALA A 51 14.11 20.83 9.74
N GLY A 52 12.93 21.35 9.47
CA GLY A 52 12.68 22.45 8.54
C GLY A 52 12.31 21.99 7.11
N ASP A 53 12.47 20.72 6.77
CA ASP A 53 12.05 20.17 5.49
C ASP A 53 10.53 19.91 5.43
N HIS A 54 10.03 19.70 4.21
CA HIS A 54 8.62 19.56 3.90
C HIS A 54 8.34 18.33 3.02
N ILE A 55 7.19 17.71 3.25
CA ILE A 55 6.67 16.55 2.49
C ILE A 55 5.34 16.95 1.85
N VAL A 56 5.15 16.66 0.57
CA VAL A 56 3.82 16.66 -0.06
C VAL A 56 3.33 15.21 -0.12
N SER A 57 2.22 14.94 0.54
CA SER A 57 1.63 13.61 0.64
C SER A 57 0.23 13.54 0.05
N SER A 58 -0.13 12.39 -0.51
CA SER A 58 -1.54 12.10 -0.75
C SER A 58 -2.35 12.24 0.55
N ARG A 59 -3.56 12.80 0.45
CA ARG A 59 -4.51 12.88 1.57
C ARG A 59 -5.15 11.52 1.89
N THR A 60 -5.29 10.67 0.87
CA THR A 60 -5.84 9.32 0.98
C THR A 60 -4.70 8.32 1.09
N ILE A 61 -4.30 7.99 2.32
CA ILE A 61 -3.25 7.03 2.64
C ILE A 61 -3.64 6.21 3.87
N TYR A 62 -2.89 5.15 4.12
CA TYR A 62 -3.03 4.35 5.33
C TYR A 62 -2.97 5.21 6.60
N GLY A 63 -3.93 5.01 7.53
CA GLY A 63 -4.08 5.82 8.74
C GLY A 63 -2.81 5.91 9.59
N GLY A 64 -2.05 4.81 9.71
CA GLY A 64 -0.77 4.83 10.43
C GLY A 64 0.27 5.75 9.80
N THR A 65 0.34 5.82 8.47
CA THR A 65 1.22 6.75 7.75
C THR A 65 0.71 8.19 7.88
N TYR A 66 -0.61 8.39 7.79
CA TYR A 66 -1.23 9.69 8.03
C TYR A 66 -0.88 10.22 9.43
N ALA A 67 -1.10 9.40 10.47
CA ALA A 67 -0.79 9.77 11.86
C ALA A 67 0.71 10.07 12.05
N PHE A 68 1.59 9.31 11.41
CA PHE A 68 3.03 9.56 11.44
C PHE A 68 3.36 10.93 10.83
N LEU A 69 2.87 11.23 9.63
CA LEU A 69 3.12 12.48 8.92
C LEU A 69 2.45 13.68 9.59
N LYS A 70 1.23 13.52 10.12
CA LYS A 70 0.47 14.62 10.73
C LYS A 70 0.96 14.98 12.14
N ASN A 71 1.24 13.95 12.97
CA ASN A 71 1.44 14.13 14.39
C ASN A 71 2.89 13.92 14.84
N PHE A 72 3.60 12.96 14.22
CA PHE A 72 4.93 12.58 14.69
C PHE A 72 6.04 13.41 14.05
N THR A 73 6.05 13.53 12.71
CA THR A 73 7.09 14.29 12.00
C THR A 73 7.09 15.77 12.35
N THR A 74 5.93 16.35 12.66
CA THR A 74 5.79 17.73 13.11
C THR A 74 6.60 18.00 14.39
N ARG A 75 6.70 17.01 15.30
CA ARG A 75 7.55 17.12 16.52
C ARG A 75 9.03 17.17 16.19
N LEU A 76 9.42 16.68 15.03
CA LEU A 76 10.79 16.68 14.52
C LEU A 76 11.07 17.90 13.63
N GLY A 77 10.11 18.82 13.50
CA GLY A 77 10.22 20.00 12.65
C GLY A 77 10.07 19.71 11.16
N ILE A 78 9.49 18.57 10.78
CA ILE A 78 9.19 18.20 9.38
C ILE A 78 7.69 18.39 9.17
N GLU A 79 7.31 19.25 8.24
CA GLU A 79 5.92 19.55 7.94
C GLU A 79 5.41 18.75 6.74
N THR A 80 4.09 18.52 6.70
CA THR A 80 3.46 17.79 5.60
C THR A 80 2.22 18.54 5.11
N THR A 81 2.13 18.72 3.78
CA THR A 81 0.91 19.16 3.10
C THR A 81 0.23 17.96 2.45
N PHE A 82 -1.02 17.71 2.85
CA PHE A 82 -1.85 16.65 2.28
C PHE A 82 -2.67 17.18 1.11
N VAL A 83 -2.60 16.49 -0.03
CA VAL A 83 -3.23 16.93 -1.28
C VAL A 83 -4.01 15.82 -1.97
N ASP A 84 -4.90 16.20 -2.88
CA ASP A 84 -5.50 15.26 -3.83
C ASP A 84 -4.44 14.85 -4.86
N ILE A 85 -3.85 13.66 -4.68
CA ILE A 85 -2.75 13.15 -5.49
C ILE A 85 -3.15 12.87 -6.94
N THR A 86 -4.45 12.78 -7.23
CA THR A 86 -4.96 12.55 -8.58
C THR A 86 -4.89 13.81 -9.46
N LYS A 87 -4.58 14.96 -8.86
CA LYS A 87 -4.51 16.28 -9.52
C LYS A 87 -3.08 16.81 -9.48
N LEU A 88 -2.33 16.61 -10.56
CA LEU A 88 -0.92 17.00 -10.62
C LEU A 88 -0.70 18.51 -10.44
N ASP A 89 -1.61 19.36 -10.89
CA ASP A 89 -1.58 20.82 -10.68
C ASP A 89 -1.71 21.19 -9.19
N VAL A 90 -2.56 20.48 -8.45
CA VAL A 90 -2.69 20.66 -6.99
C VAL A 90 -1.44 20.18 -6.26
N VAL A 91 -0.86 19.05 -6.70
CA VAL A 91 0.42 18.54 -6.16
C VAL A 91 1.53 19.56 -6.40
N GLU A 92 1.66 20.06 -7.62
CA GLU A 92 2.68 21.04 -7.99
C GLU A 92 2.55 22.34 -7.20
N ALA A 93 1.34 22.84 -7.01
CA ALA A 93 1.07 24.05 -6.22
C ALA A 93 1.43 23.92 -4.73
N ALA A 94 1.47 22.69 -4.19
CA ALA A 94 1.86 22.43 -2.81
C ALA A 94 3.38 22.31 -2.60
N ILE A 95 4.18 22.24 -3.68
CA ILE A 95 5.64 22.15 -3.61
C ILE A 95 6.20 23.50 -3.20
N THR A 96 7.09 23.49 -2.21
CA THR A 96 7.84 24.65 -1.73
C THR A 96 9.35 24.42 -1.90
N ASP A 97 10.16 25.43 -1.63
CA ASP A 97 11.63 25.34 -1.59
C ASP A 97 12.15 24.37 -0.52
N LYS A 98 11.33 24.09 0.50
CA LYS A 98 11.62 23.15 1.59
C LYS A 98 11.21 21.71 1.27
N THR A 99 10.43 21.49 0.23
CA THR A 99 9.93 20.15 -0.11
C THR A 99 11.08 19.24 -0.51
N LYS A 100 11.10 18.02 0.04
CA LYS A 100 12.08 16.97 -0.26
C LYS A 100 11.44 15.72 -0.85
N VAL A 101 10.19 15.43 -0.45
CA VAL A 101 9.52 14.18 -0.77
C VAL A 101 8.12 14.44 -1.32
N LEU A 102 7.79 13.71 -2.39
CA LEU A 102 6.42 13.41 -2.79
C LEU A 102 6.11 11.99 -2.32
N TYR A 103 5.04 11.82 -1.51
CA TYR A 103 4.62 10.53 -0.98
C TYR A 103 3.21 10.17 -1.43
N CYS A 104 3.03 8.96 -1.94
CA CYS A 104 1.71 8.42 -2.28
C CYS A 104 1.65 6.90 -2.13
N GLU A 105 0.44 6.36 -2.16
CA GLU A 105 0.18 4.96 -2.43
C GLU A 105 -0.13 4.78 -3.92
N SER A 106 0.27 3.67 -4.53
CA SER A 106 -0.04 3.38 -5.94
C SER A 106 -1.54 3.29 -6.19
N VAL A 107 -2.25 2.65 -5.25
CA VAL A 107 -3.70 2.65 -5.10
C VAL A 107 -4.00 2.93 -3.64
N SER A 108 -4.76 3.98 -3.38
CA SER A 108 -4.94 4.51 -2.03
C SER A 108 -5.87 3.67 -1.15
N ASN A 109 -5.57 3.64 0.12
CA ASN A 109 -6.43 3.08 1.16
C ASN A 109 -7.18 4.23 1.89
N PRO A 110 -8.52 4.23 1.94
CA PRO A 110 -9.43 3.16 1.50
C PRO A 110 -10.13 3.42 0.17
N LEU A 111 -9.99 4.58 -0.43
CA LEU A 111 -10.85 5.05 -1.53
C LEU A 111 -10.48 4.50 -2.91
N LEU A 112 -9.38 3.76 -3.02
CA LEU A 112 -8.87 3.17 -4.27
C LEU A 112 -8.57 4.20 -5.36
N GLU A 113 -8.24 5.44 -4.98
CA GLU A 113 -7.70 6.44 -5.90
C GLU A 113 -6.35 5.95 -6.46
N VAL A 114 -6.10 6.17 -7.73
CA VAL A 114 -4.89 5.71 -8.42
C VAL A 114 -3.97 6.90 -8.69
N ALA A 115 -2.74 6.82 -8.19
CA ALA A 115 -1.73 7.86 -8.40
C ALA A 115 -1.16 7.80 -9.82
N ASP A 116 -1.03 8.94 -10.49
CA ASP A 116 -0.26 9.06 -11.73
C ASP A 116 1.25 9.08 -11.42
N ILE A 117 1.82 7.89 -11.27
CA ILE A 117 3.22 7.74 -10.85
C ILE A 117 4.19 8.37 -11.88
N LYS A 118 3.87 8.30 -13.18
CA LYS A 118 4.70 8.94 -14.22
C LYS A 118 4.64 10.46 -14.13
N GLY A 119 3.45 11.01 -13.95
CA GLY A 119 3.26 12.45 -13.75
C GLY A 119 3.96 12.94 -12.49
N LEU A 120 3.80 12.22 -11.37
CA LEU A 120 4.47 12.53 -10.11
C LEU A 120 6.01 12.42 -10.22
N SER A 121 6.52 11.41 -10.92
CA SER A 121 7.97 11.28 -11.21
C SER A 121 8.50 12.46 -12.03
N THR A 122 7.71 12.96 -12.97
CA THR A 122 8.08 14.16 -13.77
C THR A 122 8.17 15.39 -12.88
N LEU A 123 7.20 15.59 -11.98
CA LEU A 123 7.24 16.68 -10.99
C LEU A 123 8.42 16.53 -10.02
N ALA A 124 8.64 15.33 -9.49
CA ALA A 124 9.75 15.07 -8.58
C ALA A 124 11.10 15.44 -9.23
N LYS A 125 11.32 15.04 -10.47
CA LYS A 125 12.55 15.40 -11.22
C LYS A 125 12.66 16.89 -11.49
N LYS A 126 11.55 17.55 -11.85
CA LYS A 126 11.52 19.01 -12.13
C LYS A 126 11.97 19.82 -10.91
N TYR A 127 11.56 19.40 -9.71
CA TYR A 127 11.84 20.09 -8.46
C TYR A 127 12.93 19.44 -7.59
N ASN A 128 13.65 18.46 -8.14
CA ASN A 128 14.71 17.71 -7.45
C ASN A 128 14.25 17.08 -6.13
N LEU A 129 13.06 16.46 -6.15
CA LEU A 129 12.44 15.76 -5.04
C LEU A 129 12.62 14.25 -5.18
N LYS A 130 12.40 13.50 -4.10
CA LYS A 130 12.29 12.05 -4.11
C LYS A 130 10.83 11.62 -4.16
N LEU A 131 10.47 10.76 -5.10
CA LEU A 131 9.16 10.14 -5.17
C LEU A 131 9.19 8.80 -4.43
N VAL A 132 8.46 8.74 -3.31
CA VAL A 132 8.28 7.54 -2.48
C VAL A 132 6.87 6.99 -2.69
N VAL A 133 6.76 5.73 -3.11
CA VAL A 133 5.48 5.09 -3.40
C VAL A 133 5.30 3.85 -2.53
N ASP A 134 4.23 3.79 -1.74
CA ASP A 134 3.78 2.56 -1.11
C ASP A 134 2.94 1.74 -2.12
N ASN A 135 3.44 0.56 -2.48
CA ASN A 135 2.81 -0.32 -3.46
C ASN A 135 2.14 -1.55 -2.82
N THR A 136 1.74 -1.44 -1.57
CA THR A 136 1.16 -2.55 -0.79
C THR A 136 -0.11 -3.12 -1.42
N PHE A 137 -0.97 -2.29 -2.06
CA PHE A 137 -2.23 -2.74 -2.67
C PHE A 137 -2.06 -3.40 -4.03
N SER A 138 -0.96 -3.13 -4.73
CA SER A 138 -0.80 -3.51 -6.15
C SER A 138 0.52 -4.23 -6.46
N PRO A 139 1.04 -5.12 -5.58
CA PRO A 139 2.28 -5.85 -5.90
C PRO A 139 2.09 -6.62 -7.19
N LEU A 140 3.09 -6.62 -8.07
CA LEU A 140 3.08 -7.18 -9.43
C LEU A 140 2.12 -6.50 -10.43
N SER A 141 0.97 -5.99 -9.98
CA SER A 141 0.01 -5.27 -10.86
C SER A 141 0.56 -3.94 -11.34
N ILE A 142 1.27 -3.21 -10.47
CA ILE A 142 2.02 -1.99 -10.81
C ILE A 142 3.46 -2.15 -10.32
N SER A 143 4.43 -1.67 -11.09
CA SER A 143 5.84 -1.55 -10.69
C SER A 143 6.24 -0.08 -10.66
N PRO A 144 6.08 0.62 -9.53
CA PRO A 144 6.33 2.05 -9.42
C PRO A 144 7.75 2.45 -9.80
N ALA A 145 8.76 1.64 -9.49
CA ALA A 145 10.14 1.90 -9.87
C ALA A 145 10.32 2.02 -11.39
N LYS A 146 9.65 1.14 -12.16
CA LYS A 146 9.68 1.19 -13.65
C LYS A 146 8.93 2.40 -14.20
N LEU A 147 8.07 3.03 -13.41
CA LEU A 147 7.33 4.24 -13.75
C LEU A 147 8.03 5.52 -13.28
N GLY A 148 9.18 5.37 -12.61
CA GLY A 148 10.05 6.48 -12.22
C GLY A 148 9.99 6.86 -10.74
N ALA A 149 9.38 6.04 -9.87
CA ALA A 149 9.52 6.20 -8.42
C ALA A 149 10.97 5.95 -7.99
N ASP A 150 11.49 6.78 -7.10
CA ASP A 150 12.85 6.64 -6.54
C ASP A 150 12.90 5.51 -5.51
N ILE A 151 11.85 5.40 -4.70
CA ILE A 151 11.75 4.45 -3.60
C ILE A 151 10.36 3.82 -3.61
N VAL A 152 10.32 2.49 -3.48
CA VAL A 152 9.07 1.73 -3.36
C VAL A 152 9.04 1.00 -2.03
N CYS A 153 7.95 1.19 -1.27
CA CYS A 153 7.71 0.50 -0.01
C CYS A 153 6.58 -0.52 -0.15
N HIS A 154 6.64 -1.58 0.65
CA HIS A 154 5.52 -2.51 0.84
C HIS A 154 5.39 -2.92 2.30
N SER A 155 4.15 -3.10 2.75
CA SER A 155 3.85 -3.98 3.86
C SER A 155 3.85 -5.43 3.36
N LEU A 156 4.88 -6.19 3.71
CA LEU A 156 4.98 -7.61 3.38
C LEU A 156 3.89 -8.45 4.08
N THR A 157 3.34 -7.93 5.17
CA THR A 157 2.22 -8.49 5.95
C THR A 157 1.00 -8.84 5.08
N LYS A 158 0.83 -8.13 3.96
CA LYS A 158 -0.38 -8.14 3.12
C LYS A 158 -0.29 -9.17 2.00
N PHE A 159 -0.55 -8.79 0.76
CA PHE A 159 -0.55 -9.70 -0.40
C PHE A 159 0.75 -10.50 -0.55
N ILE A 160 1.91 -9.90 -0.29
CA ILE A 160 3.20 -10.57 -0.51
C ILE A 160 3.31 -11.81 0.35
N ASN A 161 3.05 -11.72 1.65
CA ASN A 161 2.98 -12.87 2.54
C ASN A 161 1.71 -13.72 2.30
N GLY A 162 0.54 -13.11 2.25
CA GLY A 162 -0.75 -13.71 1.89
C GLY A 162 -1.37 -14.65 2.92
N SER A 163 -0.69 -14.93 4.03
CA SER A 163 -1.11 -15.92 5.04
C SER A 163 -1.57 -15.32 6.36
N SER A 164 -1.42 -13.99 6.55
CA SER A 164 -1.76 -13.26 7.79
C SER A 164 -1.13 -13.85 9.07
N ASP A 165 -0.01 -14.54 8.94
CA ASP A 165 0.71 -15.23 10.01
C ASP A 165 2.00 -14.52 10.43
N THR A 166 2.39 -13.47 9.73
CA THR A 166 3.61 -12.71 10.04
C THR A 166 3.52 -11.25 9.56
N VAL A 167 4.32 -10.41 10.16
CA VAL A 167 4.42 -8.98 9.88
C VAL A 167 5.79 -8.67 9.29
N GLY A 168 5.82 -7.82 8.27
CA GLY A 168 7.07 -7.39 7.65
C GLY A 168 6.87 -6.18 6.75
N GLY A 169 7.99 -5.59 6.37
CA GLY A 169 8.06 -4.49 5.42
C GLY A 169 9.29 -4.58 4.53
N VAL A 170 9.31 -3.81 3.46
CA VAL A 170 10.48 -3.67 2.58
C VAL A 170 10.55 -2.27 2.00
N VAL A 171 11.76 -1.81 1.81
CA VAL A 171 12.14 -0.62 1.05
C VAL A 171 12.97 -1.07 -0.14
N CYS A 172 12.50 -0.79 -1.35
CA CYS A 172 13.20 -1.08 -2.61
C CYS A 172 13.71 0.24 -3.22
N GLY A 173 14.95 0.28 -3.68
CA GLY A 173 15.55 1.49 -4.22
C GLY A 173 16.92 1.25 -4.84
N THR A 174 17.70 2.34 -5.00
CA THR A 174 19.08 2.26 -5.45
C THR A 174 20.00 1.67 -4.37
N GLN A 175 21.12 1.11 -4.81
CA GLN A 175 22.13 0.57 -3.88
C GLN A 175 22.67 1.66 -2.94
N GLU A 176 22.88 2.87 -3.47
CA GLU A 176 23.34 4.03 -2.71
C GLU A 176 22.36 4.35 -1.57
N PHE A 177 21.07 4.59 -1.88
CA PHE A 177 20.07 4.92 -0.88
C PHE A 177 19.90 3.83 0.18
N ILE A 178 19.88 2.56 -0.22
CA ILE A 178 19.75 1.45 0.71
C ILE A 178 21.00 1.30 1.61
N ASN A 179 22.18 1.58 1.10
CA ASN A 179 23.40 1.62 1.91
C ASN A 179 23.35 2.76 2.95
N ASP A 180 22.92 3.97 2.54
CA ASP A 180 22.73 5.10 3.45
C ASP A 180 21.71 4.78 4.53
N LEU A 181 20.59 4.18 4.16
CA LEU A 181 19.54 3.77 5.09
C LEU A 181 20.03 2.76 6.16
N ARG A 182 21.03 1.95 5.83
CA ARG A 182 21.65 0.94 6.69
C ARG A 182 22.96 1.40 7.37
N ASN A 183 23.39 2.63 7.13
CA ASN A 183 24.65 3.12 7.68
C ASN A 183 24.62 3.08 9.21
N VAL A 184 25.69 2.59 9.80
CA VAL A 184 25.82 2.41 11.27
C VAL A 184 25.88 3.74 12.04
N ASN A 185 26.27 4.84 11.38
CA ASN A 185 26.45 6.13 12.02
C ASN A 185 25.22 7.03 11.93
N ASP A 186 24.48 6.96 10.81
CA ASP A 186 23.40 7.91 10.48
C ASP A 186 22.23 7.30 9.71
N GLY A 187 22.25 6.01 9.41
CA GLY A 187 21.20 5.30 8.71
C GLY A 187 19.94 5.10 9.54
N ALA A 188 18.84 5.70 9.14
CA ALA A 188 17.60 5.67 9.92
C ALA A 188 17.05 4.25 10.15
N SER A 189 17.18 3.34 9.20
CA SER A 189 16.74 1.95 9.40
C SER A 189 17.59 1.22 10.43
N MET A 190 18.89 1.45 10.41
CA MET A 190 19.84 0.86 11.37
C MET A 190 19.62 1.39 12.76
N LEU A 191 19.58 2.72 12.92
CA LEU A 191 19.57 3.36 14.23
C LEU A 191 18.20 3.28 14.92
N LEU A 192 17.10 3.26 14.17
CA LEU A 192 15.75 3.07 14.70
C LEU A 192 15.39 1.59 14.94
N GLY A 193 16.22 0.67 14.45
CA GLY A 193 16.15 -0.75 14.81
C GLY A 193 14.97 -1.52 14.23
N SER A 194 14.41 -1.12 13.08
CA SER A 194 13.29 -1.81 12.43
C SER A 194 13.72 -3.10 11.74
N THR A 195 14.42 -3.98 12.46
CA THR A 195 15.06 -5.19 11.93
C THR A 195 14.07 -6.36 11.85
N MET A 196 14.03 -7.04 10.70
CA MET A 196 13.33 -8.32 10.56
C MET A 196 14.23 -9.48 11.02
N ASP A 197 13.67 -10.42 11.76
CA ASP A 197 14.38 -11.66 12.09
C ASP A 197 14.39 -12.65 10.91
N SER A 198 15.35 -13.58 10.93
CA SER A 198 15.59 -14.52 9.84
C SER A 198 14.45 -15.52 9.62
N LEU A 199 13.70 -15.88 10.67
CA LEU A 199 12.60 -16.84 10.58
C LEU A 199 11.43 -16.21 9.82
N ARG A 200 11.08 -14.96 10.13
CA ARG A 200 10.06 -14.21 9.39
C ARG A 200 10.48 -14.00 7.94
N ALA A 201 11.73 -13.60 7.70
CA ALA A 201 12.24 -13.44 6.34
C ALA A 201 12.13 -14.73 5.52
N ALA A 202 12.54 -15.87 6.08
CA ALA A 202 12.42 -17.17 5.42
C ALA A 202 10.97 -17.58 5.18
N SER A 203 10.06 -17.32 6.13
CA SER A 203 8.62 -17.58 5.98
C SER A 203 8.00 -16.74 4.86
N ILE A 204 8.26 -15.45 4.83
CA ILE A 204 7.76 -14.56 3.78
C ILE A 204 8.31 -14.96 2.41
N LEU A 205 9.61 -15.26 2.30
CA LEU A 205 10.23 -15.72 1.06
C LEU A 205 9.58 -17.01 0.55
N LYS A 206 9.26 -17.95 1.45
CA LYS A 206 8.52 -19.17 1.09
C LYS A 206 7.13 -18.85 0.54
N ASN A 207 6.37 -17.98 1.22
CA ASN A 207 5.01 -17.60 0.84
C ASN A 207 4.98 -16.76 -0.45
N MET A 208 6.01 -15.95 -0.69
CA MET A 208 6.16 -15.13 -1.91
C MET A 208 6.23 -15.98 -3.19
N ARG A 209 6.64 -17.24 -3.10
CA ARG A 209 6.73 -18.15 -4.27
C ARG A 209 5.42 -18.34 -5.02
N THR A 210 4.28 -18.15 -4.35
CA THR A 210 2.94 -18.24 -4.94
C THR A 210 2.31 -16.89 -5.24
N LEU A 211 3.01 -15.79 -4.98
CA LEU A 211 2.46 -14.43 -5.13
C LEU A 211 1.90 -14.19 -6.53
N HIS A 212 2.61 -14.59 -7.57
CA HIS A 212 2.20 -14.41 -8.97
C HIS A 212 0.89 -15.16 -9.31
N ILE A 213 0.66 -16.31 -8.73
CA ILE A 213 -0.60 -17.08 -8.91
C ILE A 213 -1.71 -16.41 -8.08
N ARG A 214 -1.42 -16.04 -6.84
CA ARG A 214 -2.39 -15.42 -5.94
C ARG A 214 -2.89 -14.08 -6.45
N MET A 215 -2.01 -13.21 -6.95
CA MET A 215 -2.41 -11.90 -7.47
C MET A 215 -3.33 -12.02 -8.69
N LYS A 216 -3.10 -12.99 -9.59
CA LYS A 216 -4.02 -13.27 -10.71
C LYS A 216 -5.40 -13.68 -10.21
N GLN A 217 -5.47 -14.57 -9.23
CA GLN A 217 -6.73 -15.06 -8.69
C GLN A 217 -7.47 -13.99 -7.88
N HIS A 218 -6.76 -13.22 -7.04
CA HIS A 218 -7.34 -12.08 -6.34
C HIS A 218 -7.97 -11.08 -7.31
N SER A 219 -7.24 -10.73 -8.36
CA SER A 219 -7.71 -9.76 -9.38
C SER A 219 -8.89 -10.30 -10.18
N PHE A 220 -8.85 -11.57 -10.58
CA PHE A 220 -9.96 -12.23 -11.28
C PHE A 220 -11.24 -12.21 -10.44
N ASN A 221 -11.14 -12.63 -9.18
CA ASN A 221 -12.28 -12.68 -8.28
C ASN A 221 -12.84 -11.27 -7.96
N ALA A 222 -11.96 -10.29 -7.76
CA ALA A 222 -12.36 -8.92 -7.50
C ALA A 222 -13.07 -8.30 -8.70
N ALA A 223 -12.55 -8.49 -9.90
CA ALA A 223 -13.19 -8.01 -11.14
C ALA A 223 -14.58 -8.61 -11.29
N PHE A 224 -14.72 -9.93 -11.13
CA PHE A 224 -16.00 -10.61 -11.22
C PHE A 224 -17.03 -10.06 -10.23
N LEU A 225 -16.66 -9.89 -8.95
CA LEU A 225 -17.58 -9.37 -7.94
C LEU A 225 -17.91 -7.89 -8.19
N ALA A 226 -16.94 -7.08 -8.61
CA ALA A 226 -17.17 -5.67 -8.90
C ALA A 226 -18.18 -5.48 -10.04
N ASP A 227 -18.04 -6.24 -11.12
CA ASP A 227 -19.00 -6.23 -12.25
C ASP A 227 -20.41 -6.64 -11.78
N LYS A 228 -20.50 -7.68 -10.95
CA LYS A 228 -21.80 -8.17 -10.43
C LYS A 228 -22.45 -7.17 -9.49
N PHE A 229 -21.70 -6.61 -8.54
CA PHE A 229 -22.21 -5.63 -7.59
C PHE A 229 -22.67 -4.36 -8.31
N GLN A 230 -21.92 -3.88 -9.30
CA GLN A 230 -22.34 -2.75 -10.13
C GLN A 230 -23.62 -3.06 -10.92
N ALA A 231 -23.73 -4.25 -11.50
CA ALA A 231 -24.92 -4.70 -12.23
C ALA A 231 -26.16 -4.84 -11.31
N ASP A 232 -25.97 -5.17 -10.04
CA ASP A 232 -27.04 -5.22 -9.02
C ASP A 232 -27.41 -3.82 -8.48
N GLY A 233 -26.77 -2.74 -8.96
CA GLY A 233 -27.06 -1.36 -8.58
C GLY A 233 -26.33 -0.88 -7.33
N LEU A 234 -25.36 -1.64 -6.80
CA LEU A 234 -24.53 -1.19 -5.68
C LEU A 234 -23.51 -0.16 -6.16
N LYS A 235 -23.34 0.90 -5.39
CA LYS A 235 -22.26 1.87 -5.62
C LYS A 235 -20.93 1.19 -5.35
N THR A 236 -20.26 0.74 -6.41
CA THR A 236 -19.05 -0.07 -6.37
C THR A 236 -17.86 0.70 -6.91
N VAL A 237 -16.73 0.68 -6.19
CA VAL A 237 -15.47 1.26 -6.65
C VAL A 237 -14.45 0.14 -6.81
N TYR A 238 -13.90 0.01 -8.00
CA TYR A 238 -12.83 -0.92 -8.35
C TYR A 238 -12.06 -0.37 -9.56
N PRO A 239 -10.72 -0.29 -9.53
CA PRO A 239 -9.97 0.28 -10.64
C PRO A 239 -10.16 -0.44 -11.97
N GLY A 240 -10.61 -1.70 -11.95
CA GLY A 240 -10.93 -2.50 -13.13
C GLY A 240 -12.27 -2.15 -13.80
N LEU A 241 -13.18 -1.46 -13.13
CA LEU A 241 -14.43 -1.01 -13.73
C LEU A 241 -14.20 0.20 -14.65
N GLU A 242 -14.81 0.23 -15.81
CA GLU A 242 -14.74 1.37 -16.75
C GLU A 242 -15.32 2.66 -16.14
N SER A 243 -16.22 2.54 -15.17
CA SER A 243 -16.79 3.65 -14.41
C SER A 243 -15.79 4.29 -13.42
N HIS A 244 -14.68 3.63 -13.12
CA HIS A 244 -13.67 4.18 -12.21
C HIS A 244 -12.92 5.35 -12.89
N PRO A 245 -12.80 6.53 -12.23
CA PRO A 245 -12.19 7.71 -12.85
C PRO A 245 -10.78 7.48 -13.40
N SER A 246 -10.01 6.62 -12.73
CA SER A 246 -8.62 6.32 -13.10
C SER A 246 -8.45 4.98 -13.82
N HIS A 247 -9.53 4.36 -14.34
CA HIS A 247 -9.46 3.07 -15.04
C HIS A 247 -8.41 3.09 -16.16
N GLN A 248 -8.46 4.09 -17.02
CA GLN A 248 -7.55 4.22 -18.15
C GLN A 248 -6.11 4.49 -17.72
N LEU A 249 -5.91 5.24 -16.63
CA LEU A 249 -4.60 5.49 -16.06
C LEU A 249 -3.98 4.18 -15.52
N PHE A 250 -4.74 3.44 -14.70
CA PHE A 250 -4.30 2.14 -14.19
C PHE A 250 -3.94 1.19 -15.33
N LYS A 251 -4.81 1.07 -16.33
CA LYS A 251 -4.62 0.20 -17.51
C LYS A 251 -3.34 0.52 -18.30
N LYS A 252 -2.90 1.79 -18.32
CA LYS A 252 -1.65 2.22 -18.97
C LYS A 252 -0.41 1.87 -18.12
N MET A 253 -0.54 1.82 -16.79
CA MET A 253 0.57 1.57 -15.87
C MET A 253 0.73 0.10 -15.51
N MET A 254 -0.36 -0.70 -15.59
CA MET A 254 -0.38 -2.05 -15.05
C MET A 254 0.41 -3.06 -15.89
N ASN A 255 0.90 -4.08 -15.22
CA ASN A 255 1.21 -5.35 -15.84
C ASN A 255 -0.09 -6.12 -16.08
N LYS A 256 -0.48 -6.24 -17.33
CA LYS A 256 -1.76 -6.86 -17.75
C LYS A 256 -1.94 -8.29 -17.25
N GLU A 257 -0.84 -8.98 -16.99
CA GLU A 257 -0.85 -10.38 -16.51
C GLU A 257 -1.51 -10.51 -15.14
N TYR A 258 -1.42 -9.46 -14.29
CA TYR A 258 -1.91 -9.49 -12.90
C TYR A 258 -3.19 -8.70 -12.68
N GLY A 259 -3.67 -7.98 -13.71
CA GLY A 259 -4.93 -7.24 -13.65
C GLY A 259 -4.92 -6.06 -12.68
N PHE A 260 -6.09 -5.71 -12.16
CA PHE A 260 -6.33 -4.48 -11.39
C PHE A 260 -6.25 -4.65 -9.87
N GLY A 261 -5.78 -5.80 -9.39
CA GLY A 261 -5.62 -6.09 -7.96
C GLY A 261 -6.88 -6.66 -7.29
N GLY A 262 -6.76 -6.98 -6.01
CA GLY A 262 -7.76 -7.71 -5.23
C GLY A 262 -8.63 -6.85 -4.29
N MET A 263 -8.58 -5.52 -4.40
CA MET A 263 -9.30 -4.60 -3.51
C MET A 263 -10.48 -3.96 -4.22
N LEU A 264 -11.66 -3.94 -3.60
CA LEU A 264 -12.83 -3.18 -4.04
C LEU A 264 -13.58 -2.58 -2.85
N THR A 265 -14.42 -1.60 -3.10
CA THR A 265 -15.33 -1.06 -2.09
C THR A 265 -16.76 -1.02 -2.62
N ILE A 266 -17.73 -1.13 -1.70
CA ILE A 266 -19.13 -0.82 -1.95
C ILE A 266 -19.61 0.18 -0.89
N ASP A 267 -20.61 0.98 -1.25
CA ASP A 267 -21.28 1.89 -0.33
C ASP A 267 -22.74 1.48 -0.18
N VAL A 268 -23.12 1.10 1.03
CA VAL A 268 -24.50 0.66 1.38
C VAL A 268 -25.33 1.77 2.04
N GLY A 269 -24.77 2.98 2.12
CA GLY A 269 -25.46 4.20 2.50
C GLY A 269 -25.46 4.54 4.00
N SER A 270 -25.23 3.57 4.90
CA SER A 270 -25.10 3.86 6.34
C SER A 270 -24.21 2.85 7.05
N LEU A 271 -23.62 3.26 8.18
CA LEU A 271 -22.79 2.41 9.04
C LEU A 271 -23.60 1.20 9.59
N GLU A 272 -24.86 1.41 9.93
CA GLU A 272 -25.74 0.35 10.43
C GLU A 272 -25.88 -0.78 9.40
N LYS A 273 -26.22 -0.44 8.15
CA LYS A 273 -26.31 -1.40 7.05
C LYS A 273 -24.97 -2.06 6.73
N ALA A 274 -23.87 -1.30 6.82
CA ALA A 274 -22.53 -1.85 6.61
C ALA A 274 -22.20 -2.90 7.66
N ASN A 275 -22.47 -2.63 8.93
CA ASN A 275 -22.24 -3.57 10.04
C ASN A 275 -23.12 -4.81 9.90
N GLU A 276 -24.43 -4.64 9.65
CA GLU A 276 -25.38 -5.75 9.46
C GLU A 276 -24.93 -6.68 8.31
N LEU A 277 -24.56 -6.09 7.17
CA LEU A 277 -24.09 -6.86 6.02
C LEU A 277 -22.78 -7.61 6.32
N MET A 278 -21.81 -6.96 6.97
CA MET A 278 -20.53 -7.58 7.31
C MET A 278 -20.73 -8.76 8.32
N GLU A 279 -21.57 -8.59 9.33
CA GLU A 279 -21.91 -9.64 10.29
C GLU A 279 -22.59 -10.82 9.60
N LEU A 280 -23.57 -10.54 8.73
CA LEU A 280 -24.28 -11.58 7.97
C LEU A 280 -23.32 -12.36 7.07
N MET A 281 -22.42 -11.67 6.35
CA MET A 281 -21.41 -12.32 5.51
C MET A 281 -20.47 -13.21 6.36
N GLN A 282 -20.07 -12.76 7.53
CA GLN A 282 -19.23 -13.56 8.44
C GLN A 282 -19.97 -14.80 8.95
N HIS A 283 -21.24 -14.67 9.35
CA HIS A 283 -22.09 -15.81 9.76
C HIS A 283 -22.28 -16.83 8.64
N LYS A 284 -22.38 -16.37 7.39
CA LYS A 284 -22.47 -17.25 6.20
C LYS A 284 -21.10 -17.81 5.75
N ASN A 285 -20.00 -17.54 6.47
CA ASN A 285 -18.63 -17.93 6.11
C ASN A 285 -18.17 -17.43 4.73
N LEU A 286 -18.62 -16.23 4.31
CA LEU A 286 -18.24 -15.61 3.05
C LEU A 286 -16.94 -14.80 3.16
N GLY A 287 -16.42 -14.62 4.35
CA GLY A 287 -15.19 -13.91 4.67
C GLY A 287 -15.10 -13.61 6.16
N TYR A 288 -14.15 -12.75 6.52
CA TYR A 288 -13.94 -12.33 7.91
C TYR A 288 -14.01 -10.81 8.04
N LEU A 289 -14.61 -10.36 9.13
CA LEU A 289 -14.51 -8.98 9.57
C LEU A 289 -13.08 -8.75 10.09
N ALA A 290 -12.26 -8.04 9.34
CA ALA A 290 -10.87 -7.79 9.70
C ALA A 290 -10.30 -6.56 9.00
N VAL A 291 -9.47 -5.81 9.72
CA VAL A 291 -8.81 -4.58 9.22
C VAL A 291 -7.60 -4.84 8.33
N SER A 292 -7.25 -6.10 8.03
CA SER A 292 -6.14 -6.47 7.16
C SER A 292 -6.57 -6.59 5.69
N LEU A 293 -5.67 -7.06 4.84
CA LEU A 293 -5.91 -7.33 3.40
C LEU A 293 -4.89 -8.32 2.85
N GLY A 294 -5.13 -8.83 1.64
CA GLY A 294 -4.20 -9.72 0.96
C GLY A 294 -4.18 -11.17 1.48
N PHE A 295 -5.14 -11.51 2.36
CA PHE A 295 -5.29 -12.86 2.88
C PHE A 295 -5.94 -13.78 1.85
N TYR A 296 -5.70 -15.09 1.94
CA TYR A 296 -6.28 -16.05 1.00
C TYR A 296 -7.81 -16.18 1.10
N LYS A 297 -8.41 -15.78 2.23
CA LYS A 297 -9.86 -15.63 2.35
C LYS A 297 -10.27 -14.16 2.22
N THR A 298 -11.49 -13.91 1.79
CA THR A 298 -12.02 -12.56 1.70
C THR A 298 -12.08 -11.91 3.09
N LEU A 299 -11.59 -10.67 3.17
CA LEU A 299 -11.69 -9.82 4.35
C LEU A 299 -12.53 -8.59 4.01
N PHE A 300 -13.26 -8.08 4.99
CA PHE A 300 -14.05 -6.86 4.85
C PHE A 300 -14.00 -6.02 6.13
N SER A 301 -14.09 -4.71 5.98
CA SER A 301 -14.12 -3.75 7.09
C SER A 301 -14.79 -2.45 6.67
N ALA A 302 -15.32 -1.70 7.66
CA ALA A 302 -15.74 -0.32 7.49
C ALA A 302 -14.55 0.61 7.78
N PRO A 303 -13.93 1.26 6.77
CA PRO A 303 -12.66 1.98 6.93
C PRO A 303 -12.76 3.18 7.86
N GLY A 304 -13.83 3.95 7.81
CA GLY A 304 -14.02 5.16 8.61
C GLY A 304 -13.91 4.93 10.11
N SER A 305 -14.44 3.78 10.58
CA SER A 305 -14.36 3.40 12.00
C SER A 305 -13.18 2.47 12.33
N SER A 306 -12.32 2.13 11.36
CA SER A 306 -11.22 1.16 11.54
C SER A 306 -9.88 1.65 11.01
N THR A 307 -9.58 1.46 9.73
CA THR A 307 -8.25 1.74 9.13
C THR A 307 -7.98 3.20 8.84
N SER A 308 -8.96 4.06 8.95
CA SER A 308 -8.89 5.52 8.75
C SER A 308 -9.43 6.30 9.95
N SER A 309 -9.56 5.65 11.11
CA SER A 309 -10.03 6.27 12.35
C SER A 309 -9.09 7.37 12.88
N GLU A 310 -7.83 7.40 12.44
CA GLU A 310 -6.85 8.43 12.76
C GLU A 310 -7.08 9.74 11.99
N ILE A 311 -7.88 9.70 10.92
CA ILE A 311 -8.22 10.87 10.11
C ILE A 311 -9.44 11.56 10.74
N PRO A 312 -9.39 12.88 11.01
CA PRO A 312 -10.54 13.61 11.52
C PRO A 312 -11.79 13.45 10.63
N GLU A 313 -12.98 13.38 11.25
CA GLU A 313 -14.26 13.13 10.55
C GLU A 313 -14.52 14.16 9.42
N GLU A 314 -14.21 15.43 9.66
CA GLU A 314 -14.32 16.48 8.65
C GLU A 314 -13.44 16.21 7.42
N GLU A 315 -12.23 15.71 7.63
CA GLU A 315 -11.31 15.33 6.54
C GLU A 315 -11.80 14.06 5.84
N GLN A 316 -12.35 13.07 6.57
CA GLN A 316 -12.97 11.88 5.98
C GLN A 316 -14.11 12.25 5.02
N VAL A 317 -15.00 13.12 5.46
CA VAL A 317 -16.11 13.62 4.64
C VAL A 317 -15.61 14.38 3.40
N ALA A 318 -14.61 15.25 3.58
CA ALA A 318 -14.00 16.02 2.49
C ALA A 318 -13.33 15.14 1.42
N MET A 319 -12.83 13.96 1.81
CA MET A 319 -12.27 12.96 0.88
C MET A 319 -13.34 12.09 0.20
N GLY A 320 -14.60 12.13 0.67
CA GLY A 320 -15.68 11.28 0.18
C GLY A 320 -15.73 9.90 0.85
N LEU A 321 -15.11 9.74 2.00
CA LEU A 321 -15.25 8.54 2.83
C LEU A 321 -16.60 8.60 3.54
N THR A 322 -17.50 7.68 3.18
CA THR A 322 -18.87 7.62 3.70
C THR A 322 -18.97 6.57 4.81
N ASP A 323 -19.94 6.75 5.71
CA ASP A 323 -20.19 5.79 6.80
C ASP A 323 -20.64 4.42 6.32
N GLY A 324 -21.28 4.36 5.16
CA GLY A 324 -21.74 3.11 4.54
C GLY A 324 -20.68 2.37 3.72
N LEU A 325 -19.45 2.88 3.66
CA LEU A 325 -18.38 2.28 2.86
C LEU A 325 -17.88 0.99 3.49
N ILE A 326 -17.93 -0.10 2.72
CA ILE A 326 -17.29 -1.38 3.07
C ILE A 326 -16.14 -1.62 2.11
N ARG A 327 -14.94 -1.82 2.64
CA ARG A 327 -13.75 -2.19 1.88
C ARG A 327 -13.59 -3.71 1.92
N PHE A 328 -13.42 -4.32 0.75
CA PHE A 328 -13.15 -5.73 0.58
C PHE A 328 -11.71 -5.96 0.11
N SER A 329 -11.07 -6.94 0.71
CA SER A 329 -9.90 -7.64 0.16
C SER A 329 -10.37 -9.02 -0.29
N ILE A 330 -10.54 -9.21 -1.58
CA ILE A 330 -11.13 -10.42 -2.13
C ILE A 330 -10.13 -11.57 -2.09
N GLY A 331 -10.56 -12.73 -1.58
CA GLY A 331 -9.73 -13.92 -1.39
C GLY A 331 -9.56 -14.78 -2.64
N LEU A 332 -8.90 -15.93 -2.44
CA LEU A 332 -8.57 -16.91 -3.48
C LEU A 332 -9.70 -17.92 -3.67
N ASP A 333 -10.94 -17.45 -3.72
CA ASP A 333 -12.09 -18.31 -3.93
C ASP A 333 -12.01 -18.99 -5.32
N ASN A 334 -12.15 -20.30 -5.35
CA ASN A 334 -12.14 -21.09 -6.59
C ASN A 334 -13.52 -21.22 -7.24
N ASN A 335 -14.58 -20.72 -6.58
CA ASN A 335 -15.96 -20.69 -7.08
C ASN A 335 -16.65 -19.39 -6.75
N ILE A 336 -16.12 -18.31 -7.27
CA ILE A 336 -16.57 -16.95 -6.98
C ILE A 336 -18.03 -16.70 -7.41
N GLU A 337 -18.55 -17.43 -8.39
CA GLU A 337 -19.96 -17.37 -8.78
C GLU A 337 -20.88 -17.86 -7.67
N ARG A 338 -20.51 -18.98 -7.01
CA ARG A 338 -21.26 -19.49 -5.85
C ARG A 338 -21.23 -18.47 -4.73
N THR A 339 -20.08 -17.93 -4.42
CA THR A 339 -19.90 -16.92 -3.36
C THR A 339 -20.73 -15.68 -3.64
N TYR A 340 -20.75 -15.17 -4.88
CA TYR A 340 -21.62 -14.08 -5.28
C TYR A 340 -23.11 -14.39 -5.04
N LYS A 341 -23.60 -15.58 -5.47
CA LYS A 341 -24.99 -16.00 -5.23
C LYS A 341 -25.34 -16.02 -3.75
N MET A 342 -24.41 -16.45 -2.90
CA MET A 342 -24.60 -16.46 -1.45
C MET A 342 -24.57 -15.05 -0.84
N MET A 343 -23.77 -14.13 -1.39
CA MET A 343 -23.75 -12.71 -0.99
C MET A 343 -25.06 -12.01 -1.37
N LYS A 344 -25.63 -12.35 -2.53
CA LYS A 344 -26.86 -11.74 -3.03
C LYS A 344 -28.13 -12.22 -2.29
N ALA A 345 -28.13 -13.43 -1.73
CA ALA A 345 -29.23 -14.03 -0.98
C ALA A 345 -29.26 -13.55 0.48
#